data_0530b55cf7999c56fe635a4cbf7b8056
#
_entry.id   0530b55cf7999c56fe635a4cbf7b8056
#
_cell.length_a   1.000
_cell.length_b   1.000
_cell.length_c   1.000
_cell.angle_alpha   90.00
_cell.angle_beta   90.00
_cell.angle_gamma   90.00
#
_symmetry.space_group_name_H-M   'P 1'
#
loop_
_entity.id
_entity.type
_entity.pdbx_description
1 polymer ?
#
loop_
_entity_poly.entity_id
_entity_poly.type
_entity_poly.pdbx_seq_one_letter_code
_entity_poly.pdbx_strand_id
1 'polypeptide(L)'
;MNTLNEKNNKVFISGEILTEAEFSHEVYGEGFYEMTVMVKRLSGQGDILPLTVSERLIEDRNLKPGVFINALGQFRSYNKLVDGKSKLMLTVFVRELLDEPRKNPNNIVLSGYICKPPVYRTTPFNREIADILIAVNRSYNKSDYIPCIAWGRNARFAKTLSVGEKIAVAGRIQSREYQKKFSEDDIKTLTAYEVSISKLAAADNADYFDIDEEFDMMGAVSGRTEDADGERYQNKFN
;
A
#
# COMPACT_ATOMS: atom_id res chain seq x y z
N MET A 1 14.33 10.75 20.23
CA MET A 1 13.11 10.43 19.49
C MET A 1 13.42 9.35 18.47
N ASN A 2 12.70 8.23 18.49
CA ASN A 2 13.09 7.00 17.76
C ASN A 2 12.78 7.13 16.27
N THR A 3 13.76 7.53 15.48
CA THR A 3 13.69 7.65 14.01
C THR A 3 13.61 6.29 13.27
N LEU A 4 13.80 5.18 13.99
CA LEU A 4 13.79 3.82 13.40
C LEU A 4 12.40 3.34 12.94
N ASN A 5 11.31 3.89 13.49
CA ASN A 5 9.94 3.45 13.15
C ASN A 5 9.31 4.20 11.97
N GLU A 6 9.93 5.25 11.48
CA GLU A 6 9.44 5.97 10.29
C GLU A 6 9.92 5.32 8.98
N LYS A 7 10.94 4.47 9.07
CA LYS A 7 11.58 3.86 7.91
C LYS A 7 10.98 2.54 7.45
N ASN A 8 10.15 1.89 8.26
CA ASN A 8 9.66 0.54 7.96
C ASN A 8 8.28 0.48 7.28
N ASN A 9 7.65 1.63 7.02
CA ASN A 9 6.32 1.74 6.42
C ASN A 9 6.19 3.08 5.71
N LYS A 10 6.32 3.08 4.40
CA LYS A 10 6.18 4.26 3.56
C LYS A 10 5.14 4.02 2.48
N VAL A 11 4.22 4.96 2.35
CA VAL A 11 3.16 4.95 1.33
C VAL A 11 3.14 6.29 0.63
N PHE A 12 3.01 6.24 -0.69
CA PHE A 12 2.59 7.35 -1.52
C PHE A 12 1.35 6.93 -2.29
N ILE A 13 0.32 7.77 -2.25
CA ILE A 13 -0.86 7.63 -3.11
C ILE A 13 -1.20 8.96 -3.75
N SER A 14 -1.67 8.89 -4.99
CA SER A 14 -2.11 10.03 -5.77
C SER A 14 -3.46 9.67 -6.40
N GLY A 15 -4.49 10.46 -6.11
CA GLY A 15 -5.85 10.15 -6.55
C GLY A 15 -6.88 11.20 -6.20
N GLU A 16 -8.11 10.95 -6.61
CA GLU A 16 -9.26 11.82 -6.41
C GLU A 16 -10.04 11.43 -5.15
N ILE A 17 -10.32 12.39 -4.28
CA ILE A 17 -11.16 12.19 -3.10
C ILE A 17 -12.58 11.88 -3.54
N LEU A 18 -13.18 10.81 -2.99
CA LEU A 18 -14.54 10.37 -3.32
C LEU A 18 -15.58 10.76 -2.29
N THR A 19 -15.23 10.84 -1.01
CA THR A 19 -16.17 11.06 0.08
C THR A 19 -15.79 12.30 0.88
N GLU A 20 -16.78 12.92 1.53
CA GLU A 20 -16.54 13.93 2.55
C GLU A 20 -15.71 13.34 3.71
N ALA A 21 -15.03 14.22 4.44
CA ALA A 21 -14.29 13.86 5.64
C ALA A 21 -15.27 13.61 6.79
N GLU A 22 -15.32 12.37 7.30
CA GLU A 22 -16.13 11.99 8.45
C GLU A 22 -15.24 11.91 9.71
N PHE A 23 -15.68 12.55 10.80
CA PHE A 23 -14.94 12.47 12.07
C PHE A 23 -14.83 11.02 12.54
N SER A 24 -13.62 10.59 12.85
CA SER A 24 -13.31 9.23 13.29
C SER A 24 -12.99 9.17 14.78
N HIS A 25 -12.00 9.94 15.23
CA HIS A 25 -11.53 9.94 16.60
C HIS A 25 -10.65 11.16 16.88
N GLU A 26 -10.35 11.38 18.16
CA GLU A 26 -9.43 12.42 18.62
C GLU A 26 -8.25 11.79 19.39
N VAL A 27 -7.06 12.35 19.21
CA VAL A 27 -5.85 11.96 19.94
C VAL A 27 -5.13 13.23 20.41
N TYR A 28 -5.04 13.40 21.72
CA TYR A 28 -4.37 14.57 22.34
C TYR A 28 -4.86 15.93 21.84
N GLY A 29 -6.17 16.07 21.59
CA GLY A 29 -6.78 17.31 21.14
C GLY A 29 -6.67 17.53 19.62
N GLU A 30 -6.13 16.59 18.84
CA GLU A 30 -6.12 16.62 17.37
C GLU A 30 -7.20 15.68 16.82
N GLY A 31 -8.12 16.22 16.03
CA GLY A 31 -9.17 15.46 15.36
C GLY A 31 -8.62 14.69 14.16
N PHE A 32 -9.10 13.45 13.97
CA PHE A 32 -8.79 12.61 12.82
C PHE A 32 -10.08 12.25 12.08
N TYR A 33 -10.01 12.29 10.77
CA TYR A 33 -11.14 12.08 9.87
C TYR A 33 -10.85 10.94 8.91
N GLU A 34 -11.89 10.20 8.56
CA GLU A 34 -11.86 9.16 7.53
C GLU A 34 -12.47 9.67 6.24
N MET A 35 -11.83 9.35 5.13
CA MET A 35 -12.32 9.59 3.77
C MET A 35 -11.82 8.51 2.82
N THR A 36 -12.29 8.49 1.60
CA THR A 36 -11.81 7.55 0.57
C THR A 36 -11.26 8.28 -0.64
N VAL A 37 -10.26 7.66 -1.27
CA VAL A 37 -9.62 8.17 -2.48
C VAL A 37 -9.65 7.10 -3.58
N MET A 38 -9.92 7.51 -4.81
CA MET A 38 -9.80 6.68 -6.01
C MET A 38 -8.40 6.84 -6.60
N VAL A 39 -7.63 5.77 -6.58
CA VAL A 39 -6.29 5.70 -7.19
C VAL A 39 -6.36 4.89 -8.48
N LYS A 40 -6.14 5.53 -9.62
CA LYS A 40 -6.20 4.88 -10.94
C LYS A 40 -4.96 4.01 -11.17
N ARG A 41 -5.18 2.77 -11.60
CA ARG A 41 -4.10 1.89 -12.09
C ARG A 41 -3.77 2.23 -13.54
N LEU A 42 -2.57 1.85 -13.99
CA LEU A 42 -2.19 1.98 -15.42
C LEU A 42 -3.14 1.21 -16.36
N SER A 43 -3.81 0.17 -15.86
CA SER A 43 -4.82 -0.62 -16.61
C SER A 43 -6.18 0.07 -16.75
N GLY A 44 -6.37 1.26 -16.19
CA GLY A 44 -7.64 1.99 -16.18
C GLY A 44 -8.58 1.61 -15.01
N GLN A 45 -8.38 0.49 -14.34
CA GLN A 45 -9.09 0.17 -13.11
C GLN A 45 -8.66 1.08 -11.97
N GLY A 46 -9.54 1.31 -10.99
CA GLY A 46 -9.24 2.09 -9.79
C GLY A 46 -9.25 1.23 -8.53
N ASP A 47 -8.41 1.62 -7.57
CA ASP A 47 -8.47 1.14 -6.20
C ASP A 47 -9.10 2.24 -5.34
N ILE A 48 -10.19 1.93 -4.62
CA ILE A 48 -10.76 2.85 -3.64
C ILE A 48 -10.09 2.54 -2.31
N LEU A 49 -9.31 3.49 -1.80
CA LEU A 49 -8.50 3.32 -0.60
C LEU A 49 -8.99 4.22 0.53
N PRO A 50 -9.09 3.69 1.77
CA PRO A 50 -9.43 4.50 2.93
C PRO A 50 -8.23 5.33 3.40
N LEU A 51 -8.49 6.59 3.73
CA LEU A 51 -7.53 7.51 4.32
C LEU A 51 -7.96 7.86 5.74
N THR A 52 -6.97 8.05 6.60
CA THR A 52 -7.13 8.77 7.88
C THR A 52 -6.27 10.03 7.83
N VAL A 53 -6.88 11.17 7.98
CA VAL A 53 -6.25 12.50 7.81
C VAL A 53 -6.49 13.32 9.06
N SER A 54 -5.48 14.07 9.52
CA SER A 54 -5.64 14.99 10.64
C SER A 54 -6.41 16.24 10.24
N GLU A 55 -7.13 16.83 11.20
CA GLU A 55 -7.90 18.07 11.04
C GLU A 55 -7.05 19.18 10.42
N ARG A 56 -5.83 19.35 10.91
CA ARG A 56 -4.88 20.34 10.41
C ARG A 56 -4.65 20.22 8.89
N LEU A 57 -4.44 19.00 8.38
CA LEU A 57 -4.22 18.79 6.93
C LEU A 57 -5.48 19.06 6.11
N ILE A 58 -6.67 18.86 6.68
CA ILE A 58 -7.94 19.15 6.03
C ILE A 58 -8.14 20.65 5.89
N GLU A 59 -7.92 21.40 6.98
CA GLU A 59 -8.06 22.84 7.00
C GLU A 59 -7.09 23.53 6.03
N ASP A 60 -5.83 23.10 6.00
CA ASP A 60 -4.79 23.68 5.14
C ASP A 60 -5.05 23.49 3.64
N ARG A 61 -5.76 22.44 3.23
CA ARG A 61 -5.82 21.99 1.82
C ARG A 61 -7.22 21.89 1.22
N ASN A 62 -8.28 22.25 1.98
CA ASN A 62 -9.67 22.20 1.51
C ASN A 62 -10.03 20.84 0.88
N LEU A 63 -9.77 19.75 1.62
CA LEU A 63 -10.01 18.37 1.16
C LEU A 63 -11.50 18.06 1.09
N LYS A 64 -12.02 17.86 -0.13
CA LYS A 64 -13.42 17.54 -0.40
C LYS A 64 -13.53 16.64 -1.64
N PRO A 65 -14.68 15.98 -1.87
CA PRO A 65 -14.89 15.17 -3.06
C PRO A 65 -14.59 15.92 -4.36
N GLY A 66 -13.92 15.22 -5.29
CA GLY A 66 -13.46 15.76 -6.57
C GLY A 66 -12.07 16.43 -6.52
N VAL A 67 -11.52 16.69 -5.34
CA VAL A 67 -10.15 17.21 -5.21
C VAL A 67 -9.13 16.09 -5.42
N PHE A 68 -8.13 16.35 -6.25
CA PHE A 68 -7.01 15.45 -6.48
C PHE A 68 -5.89 15.73 -5.48
N ILE A 69 -5.38 14.69 -4.83
CA ILE A 69 -4.35 14.78 -3.80
C ILE A 69 -3.15 13.89 -4.08
N ASN A 70 -2.00 14.30 -3.56
CA ASN A 70 -0.77 13.53 -3.49
C ASN A 70 -0.39 13.37 -2.02
N ALA A 71 -0.55 12.18 -1.47
CA ALA A 71 -0.41 11.92 -0.04
C ALA A 71 0.77 10.99 0.26
N LEU A 72 1.63 11.43 1.18
CA LEU A 72 2.62 10.60 1.85
C LEU A 72 2.08 10.14 3.20
N GLY A 73 2.36 8.88 3.56
CA GLY A 73 1.87 8.36 4.82
C GLY A 73 2.37 6.95 5.15
N GLN A 74 1.58 6.26 5.93
CA GLN A 74 1.84 4.90 6.40
C GLN A 74 0.58 4.05 6.25
N PHE A 75 0.70 2.80 5.84
CA PHE A 75 -0.42 1.87 5.80
C PHE A 75 -0.59 1.24 7.18
N ARG A 76 -1.65 1.59 7.88
CA ARG A 76 -1.89 1.22 9.26
C ARG A 76 -3.07 0.28 9.41
N SER A 77 -3.05 -0.50 10.49
CA SER A 77 -4.13 -1.37 10.87
C SER A 77 -4.64 -1.05 12.28
N TYR A 78 -5.94 -1.24 12.50
CA TYR A 78 -6.57 -1.18 13.81
C TYR A 78 -7.76 -2.15 13.87
N ASN A 79 -8.13 -2.53 15.08
CA ASN A 79 -9.30 -3.38 15.28
C ASN A 79 -10.51 -2.51 15.62
N LYS A 80 -11.60 -2.71 14.86
CA LYS A 80 -12.91 -2.08 15.13
C LYS A 80 -13.91 -3.16 15.50
N LEU A 81 -14.69 -2.90 16.56
CA LEU A 81 -15.81 -3.77 16.92
C LEU A 81 -16.98 -3.48 15.98
N VAL A 82 -17.36 -4.47 15.18
CA VAL A 82 -18.50 -4.40 14.26
C VAL A 82 -19.40 -5.60 14.56
N ASP A 83 -20.66 -5.35 14.91
CA ASP A 83 -21.64 -6.39 15.25
C ASP A 83 -21.12 -7.39 16.31
N GLY A 84 -20.45 -6.88 17.35
CA GLY A 84 -19.87 -7.69 18.44
C GLY A 84 -18.63 -8.51 18.08
N LYS A 85 -18.11 -8.37 16.84
CA LYS A 85 -16.90 -9.05 16.36
C LYS A 85 -15.78 -8.06 16.07
N SER A 86 -14.56 -8.41 16.50
CA SER A 86 -13.36 -7.63 16.18
C SER A 86 -13.05 -7.80 14.68
N LYS A 87 -12.99 -6.71 13.93
CA LYS A 87 -12.64 -6.66 12.52
C LYS A 87 -11.37 -5.85 12.32
N LEU A 88 -10.40 -6.41 11.61
CA LEU A 88 -9.19 -5.69 11.20
C LEU A 88 -9.57 -4.67 10.13
N MET A 89 -9.30 -3.41 10.43
CA MET A 89 -9.45 -2.27 9.51
C MET A 89 -8.07 -1.82 9.06
N LEU A 90 -8.00 -1.38 7.83
CA LEU A 90 -6.77 -0.87 7.20
C LEU A 90 -7.04 0.52 6.65
N THR A 91 -6.06 1.41 6.78
CA THR A 91 -6.14 2.79 6.30
C THR A 91 -4.77 3.32 5.93
N VAL A 92 -4.68 4.23 4.99
CA VAL A 92 -3.50 5.06 4.78
C VAL A 92 -3.59 6.25 5.73
N PHE A 93 -2.74 6.24 6.75
CA PHE A 93 -2.58 7.35 7.68
C PHE A 93 -1.71 8.42 7.02
N VAL A 94 -2.34 9.51 6.59
CA VAL A 94 -1.69 10.60 5.87
C VAL A 94 -0.81 11.40 6.84
N ARG A 95 0.44 11.62 6.47
CA ARG A 95 1.42 12.41 7.22
C ARG A 95 1.65 13.77 6.59
N GLU A 96 1.62 13.79 5.25
CA GLU A 96 1.94 14.96 4.46
C GLU A 96 1.16 14.94 3.14
N LEU A 97 0.79 16.12 2.65
CA LEU A 97 0.21 16.33 1.33
C LEU A 97 1.24 17.08 0.47
N LEU A 98 1.57 16.49 -0.67
CA LEU A 98 2.53 17.05 -1.61
C LEU A 98 1.81 17.84 -2.72
N ASP A 99 2.47 18.89 -3.21
CA ASP A 99 1.97 19.66 -4.35
C ASP A 99 2.17 18.92 -5.68
N GLU A 100 3.28 18.18 -5.80
CA GLU A 100 3.66 17.49 -7.02
C GLU A 100 3.34 15.99 -6.98
N PRO A 101 2.81 15.43 -8.08
CA PRO A 101 2.59 13.99 -8.20
C PRO A 101 3.92 13.25 -8.40
N ARG A 102 3.96 11.99 -8.00
CA ARG A 102 5.03 11.05 -8.39
C ARG A 102 4.60 10.23 -9.59
N LYS A 103 5.56 9.66 -10.31
CA LYS A 103 5.32 8.81 -11.50
C LYS A 103 4.36 7.65 -11.20
N ASN A 104 4.54 6.98 -10.07
CA ASN A 104 3.68 5.88 -9.66
C ASN A 104 2.65 6.41 -8.64
N PRO A 105 1.35 6.42 -8.98
CA PRO A 105 0.31 6.97 -8.13
C PRO A 105 -0.03 6.09 -6.92
N ASN A 106 0.53 4.88 -6.81
CA ASN A 106 0.27 3.95 -5.72
C ASN A 106 1.52 3.14 -5.42
N ASN A 107 2.24 3.57 -4.41
CA ASN A 107 3.53 3.03 -4.04
C ASN A 107 3.59 2.76 -2.54
N ILE A 108 3.98 1.56 -2.16
CA ILE A 108 4.19 1.17 -0.76
C ILE A 108 5.45 0.34 -0.60
N VAL A 109 6.22 0.67 0.45
CA VAL A 109 7.37 -0.13 0.90
C VAL A 109 7.22 -0.41 2.38
N LEU A 110 7.33 -1.70 2.76
CA LEU A 110 7.20 -2.16 4.12
C LEU A 110 8.38 -3.04 4.53
N SER A 111 8.80 -2.95 5.79
CA SER A 111 9.63 -3.95 6.44
C SER A 111 8.99 -4.43 7.74
N GLY A 112 8.90 -5.73 7.91
CA GLY A 112 8.23 -6.33 9.06
C GLY A 112 8.50 -7.83 9.16
N TYR A 113 7.73 -8.50 9.98
CA TYR A 113 7.92 -9.90 10.32
C TYR A 113 6.73 -10.75 9.86
N ILE A 114 6.99 -11.95 9.37
CA ILE A 114 5.95 -12.93 9.04
C ILE A 114 5.19 -13.33 10.30
N CYS A 115 3.87 -13.11 10.35
CA CYS A 115 3.03 -13.42 11.51
C CYS A 115 2.43 -14.81 11.49
N LYS A 116 2.18 -15.35 10.29
CA LYS A 116 1.57 -16.64 10.06
C LYS A 116 2.29 -17.34 8.91
N PRO A 117 2.28 -18.67 8.86
CA PRO A 117 2.83 -19.38 7.70
C PRO A 117 2.19 -18.85 6.42
N PRO A 118 2.96 -18.47 5.40
CA PRO A 118 2.43 -18.04 4.12
C PRO A 118 1.57 -19.12 3.47
N VAL A 119 0.42 -18.74 2.93
CA VAL A 119 -0.51 -19.67 2.29
C VAL A 119 -0.29 -19.64 0.78
N TYR A 120 0.49 -20.58 0.28
CA TYR A 120 0.70 -20.76 -1.15
C TYR A 120 -0.43 -21.54 -1.79
N ARG A 121 -0.92 -21.08 -2.94
CA ARG A 121 -1.96 -21.76 -3.72
C ARG A 121 -1.87 -21.40 -5.21
N THR A 122 -2.47 -22.23 -6.05
CA THR A 122 -2.64 -21.93 -7.47
C THR A 122 -4.09 -21.53 -7.74
N THR A 123 -4.31 -20.45 -8.46
CA THR A 123 -5.65 -20.01 -8.85
C THR A 123 -6.23 -20.89 -9.94
N PRO A 124 -7.57 -20.86 -10.19
CA PRO A 124 -8.19 -21.58 -11.30
C PRO A 124 -7.59 -21.24 -12.68
N PHE A 125 -6.99 -20.06 -12.83
CA PHE A 125 -6.28 -19.63 -14.05
C PHE A 125 -4.79 -20.00 -14.06
N ASN A 126 -4.40 -20.98 -13.24
CA ASN A 126 -3.03 -21.49 -13.12
C ASN A 126 -1.98 -20.41 -12.74
N ARG A 127 -2.38 -19.41 -11.96
CA ARG A 127 -1.47 -18.39 -11.41
C ARG A 127 -1.08 -18.76 -9.99
N GLU A 128 0.21 -18.82 -9.73
CA GLU A 128 0.76 -19.05 -8.40
C GLU A 128 0.64 -17.80 -7.55
N ILE A 129 0.07 -17.92 -6.36
CA ILE A 129 -0.07 -16.83 -5.39
C ILE A 129 0.29 -17.32 -3.99
N ALA A 130 0.71 -16.38 -3.13
CA ALA A 130 0.89 -16.61 -1.71
C ALA A 130 0.29 -15.46 -0.91
N ASP A 131 -0.60 -15.80 0.02
CA ASP A 131 -1.15 -14.86 0.99
C ASP A 131 -0.19 -14.78 2.20
N ILE A 132 0.22 -13.58 2.57
CA ILE A 132 1.20 -13.28 3.61
C ILE A 132 0.58 -12.28 4.58
N LEU A 133 0.83 -12.45 5.89
CA LEU A 133 0.50 -11.45 6.89
C LEU A 133 1.79 -10.94 7.53
N ILE A 134 2.05 -9.64 7.42
CA ILE A 134 3.26 -8.98 7.93
C ILE A 134 2.91 -8.17 9.17
N ALA A 135 3.67 -8.33 10.26
CA ALA A 135 3.66 -7.42 11.40
C ALA A 135 4.72 -6.32 11.19
N VAL A 136 4.26 -5.10 11.03
CA VAL A 136 5.11 -3.92 10.90
C VAL A 136 5.12 -3.17 12.23
N ASN A 137 6.29 -3.08 12.87
CA ASN A 137 6.42 -2.47 14.17
C ASN A 137 6.17 -0.95 14.13
N ARG A 138 5.48 -0.46 15.15
CA ARG A 138 5.28 0.97 15.42
C ARG A 138 5.91 1.38 16.75
N SER A 139 5.97 2.69 16.98
CA SER A 139 6.29 3.26 18.31
C SER A 139 5.34 2.71 19.37
N TYR A 140 5.80 2.72 20.61
CA TYR A 140 5.03 2.28 21.79
C TYR A 140 4.60 0.80 21.76
N ASN A 141 5.47 -0.08 21.24
CA ASN A 141 5.24 -1.54 21.18
C ASN A 141 3.93 -1.95 20.50
N LYS A 142 3.46 -1.16 19.55
CA LYS A 142 2.34 -1.49 18.67
C LYS A 142 2.85 -2.07 17.36
N SER A 143 1.99 -2.83 16.68
CA SER A 143 2.28 -3.36 15.35
C SER A 143 1.05 -3.20 14.45
N ASP A 144 1.31 -2.94 13.18
CA ASP A 144 0.32 -3.02 12.13
C ASP A 144 0.37 -4.40 11.49
N TYR A 145 -0.79 -5.03 11.32
CA TYR A 145 -0.92 -6.33 10.66
C TYR A 145 -1.41 -6.10 9.24
N ILE A 146 -0.50 -6.24 8.29
CA ILE A 146 -0.75 -5.90 6.89
C ILE A 146 -0.88 -7.17 6.05
N PRO A 147 -2.07 -7.44 5.46
CA PRO A 147 -2.23 -8.50 4.49
C PRO A 147 -1.50 -8.15 3.19
N CYS A 148 -0.79 -9.13 2.64
CA CYS A 148 -0.06 -8.99 1.39
C CYS A 148 -0.34 -10.19 0.49
N ILE A 149 -0.30 -9.96 -0.83
CA ILE A 149 -0.39 -11.02 -1.83
C ILE A 149 0.84 -10.97 -2.74
N ALA A 150 1.53 -12.11 -2.83
CA ALA A 150 2.65 -12.32 -3.72
C ALA A 150 2.22 -13.14 -4.95
N TRP A 151 2.88 -12.92 -6.09
CA TRP A 151 2.57 -13.55 -7.36
C TRP A 151 3.79 -14.25 -7.96
N GLY A 152 3.58 -15.40 -8.63
CA GLY A 152 4.59 -16.11 -9.40
C GLY A 152 5.88 -16.39 -8.62
N ARG A 153 7.00 -15.82 -9.07
CA ARG A 153 8.30 -16.01 -8.40
C ARG A 153 8.28 -15.57 -6.94
N ASN A 154 7.65 -14.45 -6.61
CA ASN A 154 7.54 -13.97 -5.24
C ASN A 154 6.66 -14.91 -4.40
N ALA A 155 5.62 -15.53 -4.97
CA ALA A 155 4.80 -16.52 -4.28
C ALA A 155 5.59 -17.79 -3.95
N ARG A 156 6.40 -18.30 -4.90
CA ARG A 156 7.29 -19.43 -4.67
C ARG A 156 8.32 -19.16 -3.58
N PHE A 157 8.90 -17.96 -3.59
CA PHE A 157 9.83 -17.53 -2.53
C PHE A 157 9.10 -17.41 -1.19
N ALA A 158 7.92 -16.77 -1.15
CA ALA A 158 7.14 -16.64 0.08
C ALA A 158 6.81 -17.99 0.75
N LYS A 159 6.59 -19.04 -0.04
CA LYS A 159 6.36 -20.41 0.45
C LYS A 159 7.52 -20.95 1.30
N THR A 160 8.75 -20.44 1.11
CA THR A 160 9.93 -20.90 1.86
C THR A 160 10.13 -20.16 3.17
N LEU A 161 9.39 -19.05 3.39
CA LEU A 161 9.53 -18.20 4.56
C LEU A 161 8.81 -18.79 5.78
N SER A 162 9.40 -18.59 6.95
CA SER A 162 8.89 -19.05 8.24
C SER A 162 8.32 -17.91 9.08
N VAL A 163 7.49 -18.24 10.05
CA VAL A 163 6.99 -17.28 11.04
C VAL A 163 8.15 -16.69 11.83
N GLY A 164 8.15 -15.38 12.04
CA GLY A 164 9.21 -14.65 12.73
C GLY A 164 10.35 -14.16 11.82
N GLU A 165 10.42 -14.63 10.57
CA GLU A 165 11.38 -14.08 9.62
C GLU A 165 11.05 -12.63 9.26
N LYS A 166 12.09 -11.78 9.22
CA LYS A 166 11.99 -10.40 8.79
C LYS A 166 12.08 -10.32 7.27
N ILE A 167 11.15 -9.59 6.69
CA ILE A 167 11.09 -9.36 5.23
C ILE A 167 10.93 -7.88 4.91
N ALA A 168 11.30 -7.52 3.70
CA ALA A 168 10.98 -6.24 3.09
C ALA A 168 10.19 -6.47 1.80
N VAL A 169 9.17 -5.65 1.57
CA VAL A 169 8.30 -5.73 0.40
C VAL A 169 8.10 -4.35 -0.20
N ALA A 170 8.06 -4.31 -1.54
CA ALA A 170 7.58 -3.15 -2.29
C ALA A 170 6.41 -3.56 -3.17
N GLY A 171 5.48 -2.63 -3.41
CA GLY A 171 4.30 -2.91 -4.21
C GLY A 171 3.31 -1.76 -4.23
N ARG A 172 2.05 -2.10 -4.34
CA ARG A 172 0.92 -1.16 -4.31
C ARG A 172 -0.18 -1.66 -3.39
N ILE A 173 -0.94 -0.74 -2.83
CA ILE A 173 -2.15 -1.07 -2.09
C ILE A 173 -3.27 -1.33 -3.10
N GLN A 174 -4.02 -2.40 -2.92
CA GLN A 174 -5.17 -2.70 -3.76
C GLN A 174 -6.43 -2.94 -2.93
N SER A 175 -7.57 -2.58 -3.49
CA SER A 175 -8.88 -2.94 -2.99
C SER A 175 -9.45 -4.10 -3.82
N ARG A 176 -10.11 -5.03 -3.15
CA ARG A 176 -10.77 -6.16 -3.79
C ARG A 176 -12.11 -6.41 -3.14
N GLU A 177 -13.16 -6.37 -3.92
CA GLU A 177 -14.47 -6.78 -3.47
C GLU A 177 -14.59 -8.31 -3.43
N TYR A 178 -15.27 -8.81 -2.41
CA TYR A 178 -15.61 -10.21 -2.27
C TYR A 178 -16.98 -10.37 -1.61
N GLN A 179 -17.68 -11.43 -1.97
CA GLN A 179 -18.95 -11.76 -1.36
C GLN A 179 -18.72 -12.67 -0.15
N LYS A 180 -19.37 -12.33 0.96
CA LYS A 180 -19.40 -13.15 2.15
C LYS A 180 -20.84 -13.54 2.46
N LYS A 181 -21.09 -14.85 2.49
CA LYS A 181 -22.37 -15.42 2.86
C LYS A 181 -22.47 -15.51 4.38
N PHE A 182 -23.44 -14.85 4.99
CA PHE A 182 -23.72 -14.90 6.44
C PHE A 182 -24.86 -15.87 6.76
N SER A 183 -25.85 -15.98 5.84
CA SER A 183 -26.93 -16.99 5.85
C SER A 183 -27.32 -17.31 4.40
N GLU A 184 -28.34 -18.16 4.18
CA GLU A 184 -28.77 -18.50 2.80
C GLU A 184 -29.23 -17.28 2.01
N ASP A 185 -29.84 -16.31 2.68
CA ASP A 185 -30.41 -15.11 2.07
C ASP A 185 -29.61 -13.82 2.36
N ASP A 186 -28.54 -13.90 3.18
CA ASP A 186 -27.70 -12.73 3.55
C ASP A 186 -26.29 -12.85 2.95
N ILE A 187 -26.14 -12.33 1.73
CA ILE A 187 -24.86 -12.22 1.04
C ILE A 187 -24.45 -10.74 1.03
N LYS A 188 -23.35 -10.41 1.66
CA LYS A 188 -22.80 -9.05 1.67
C LYS A 188 -21.54 -8.95 0.83
N THR A 189 -21.49 -7.91 0.00
CA THR A 189 -20.23 -7.52 -0.68
C THR A 189 -19.38 -6.73 0.29
N LEU A 190 -18.17 -7.18 0.50
CA LEU A 190 -17.19 -6.56 1.39
C LEU A 190 -15.93 -6.21 0.60
N THR A 191 -15.22 -5.18 1.04
CA THR A 191 -13.93 -4.80 0.46
C THR A 191 -12.80 -5.28 1.35
N ALA A 192 -11.84 -5.97 0.77
CA ALA A 192 -10.55 -6.29 1.38
C ALA A 192 -9.48 -5.36 0.82
N TYR A 193 -8.60 -4.91 1.70
CA TYR A 193 -7.42 -4.15 1.34
C TYR A 193 -6.18 -5.00 1.60
N GLU A 194 -5.25 -4.99 0.67
CA GLU A 194 -4.02 -5.78 0.75
C GLU A 194 -2.90 -5.13 -0.06
N VAL A 195 -1.66 -5.48 0.22
CA VAL A 195 -0.50 -5.05 -0.58
C VAL A 195 -0.23 -6.09 -1.65
N SER A 196 -0.37 -5.71 -2.92
CA SER A 196 0.08 -6.52 -4.06
C SER A 196 1.58 -6.32 -4.24
N ILE A 197 2.35 -7.36 -3.91
CA ILE A 197 3.81 -7.33 -3.87
C ILE A 197 4.39 -7.39 -5.29
N SER A 198 5.24 -6.41 -5.63
CA SER A 198 6.07 -6.43 -6.84
C SER A 198 7.48 -6.93 -6.56
N LYS A 199 8.04 -6.61 -5.38
CA LYS A 199 9.38 -7.04 -4.93
C LYS A 199 9.31 -7.55 -3.50
N LEU A 200 9.95 -8.68 -3.23
CA LEU A 200 10.01 -9.34 -1.93
C LEU A 200 11.46 -9.78 -1.67
N ALA A 201 11.98 -9.45 -0.49
CA ALA A 201 13.29 -9.85 -0.03
C ALA A 201 13.25 -10.29 1.45
N ALA A 202 14.05 -11.30 1.82
CA ALA A 202 14.35 -11.59 3.22
C ALA A 202 15.34 -10.56 3.76
N ALA A 203 15.23 -10.21 5.04
CA ALA A 203 16.02 -9.12 5.62
C ALA A 203 17.50 -9.43 5.83
N ASP A 204 17.89 -10.72 5.81
CA ASP A 204 19.31 -11.12 5.80
C ASP A 204 20.04 -10.70 4.51
N ASN A 205 19.27 -10.33 3.49
CA ASN A 205 19.74 -9.66 2.27
C ASN A 205 19.49 -8.14 2.31
N ALA A 206 19.58 -7.52 3.50
CA ALA A 206 19.32 -6.10 3.73
C ALA A 206 20.21 -5.17 2.87
N ASP A 207 21.34 -5.65 2.37
CA ASP A 207 22.20 -4.92 1.42
C ASP A 207 21.53 -4.70 0.05
N TYR A 208 20.40 -5.38 -0.22
CA TYR A 208 19.66 -5.28 -1.50
C TYR A 208 18.32 -4.57 -1.40
N PHE A 209 17.91 -4.12 -0.20
CA PHE A 209 16.58 -3.52 -0.02
C PHE A 209 16.62 -2.38 1.00
N ASP A 210 17.13 -1.23 0.58
CA ASP A 210 16.95 0.02 1.31
C ASP A 210 15.54 0.54 1.06
N ILE A 211 14.75 0.73 2.13
CA ILE A 211 13.35 1.17 2.02
C ILE A 211 13.26 2.59 1.46
N ASP A 212 14.19 3.46 1.82
CA ASP A 212 14.19 4.84 1.36
C ASP A 212 14.53 4.88 -0.14
N GLU A 213 15.57 4.17 -0.55
CA GLU A 213 15.99 4.07 -1.94
C GLU A 213 14.92 3.40 -2.82
N GLU A 214 14.37 2.26 -2.38
CA GLU A 214 13.32 1.56 -3.12
C GLU A 214 12.07 2.42 -3.28
N PHE A 215 11.68 3.14 -2.22
CA PHE A 215 10.51 4.03 -2.25
C PHE A 215 10.73 5.19 -3.22
N ASP A 216 11.92 5.77 -3.25
CA ASP A 216 12.25 6.87 -4.15
C ASP A 216 12.41 6.41 -5.59
N MET A 217 13.01 5.24 -5.84
CA MET A 217 13.10 4.65 -7.18
C MET A 217 11.70 4.36 -7.77
N MET A 218 10.78 3.84 -6.99
CA MET A 218 9.40 3.60 -7.44
C MET A 218 8.66 4.90 -7.76
N GLY A 219 9.00 6.01 -7.07
CA GLY A 219 8.40 7.33 -7.25
C GLY A 219 9.11 8.22 -8.28
N ALA A 220 10.35 7.89 -8.66
CA ALA A 220 11.14 8.70 -9.58
C ALA A 220 10.50 8.77 -10.97
N VAL A 221 10.43 9.97 -11.52
CA VAL A 221 10.14 10.18 -12.95
C VAL A 221 11.32 9.61 -13.71
N SER A 222 11.11 8.65 -14.64
CA SER A 222 12.18 8.27 -15.56
C SER A 222 12.54 9.51 -16.36
N GLY A 223 13.65 10.15 -16.02
CA GLY A 223 14.26 11.12 -16.91
C GLY A 223 14.48 10.41 -18.25
N ARG A 224 13.82 10.87 -19.31
CA ARG A 224 14.36 10.68 -20.64
C ARG A 224 15.71 11.38 -20.61
N THR A 225 16.78 10.63 -20.57
CA THR A 225 18.02 11.10 -21.14
C THR A 225 17.71 11.32 -22.61
N GLU A 226 17.49 12.56 -22.99
CA GLU A 226 17.66 12.97 -24.38
C GLU A 226 19.17 12.85 -24.65
N ASP A 227 19.58 11.65 -25.01
CA ASP A 227 20.86 11.48 -25.66
C ASP A 227 20.72 12.07 -27.05
N ALA A 228 21.20 13.32 -27.12
CA ALA A 228 21.56 13.96 -28.37
C ALA A 228 22.73 13.17 -28.97
N ASP A 229 22.43 12.23 -29.84
CA ASP A 229 23.36 11.83 -30.88
C ASP A 229 22.56 11.34 -32.11
N GLY A 230 22.30 12.33 -32.97
CA GLY A 230 21.87 12.10 -34.30
C GLY A 230 23.05 11.62 -35.14
N GLU A 231 23.20 10.34 -35.34
CA GLU A 231 23.98 9.81 -36.46
C GLU A 231 23.16 8.84 -37.27
N ARG A 232 23.08 9.27 -38.53
CA ARG A 232 22.46 8.67 -39.70
C ARG A 232 22.95 7.23 -39.92
N TYR A 233 22.02 6.30 -39.99
CA TYR A 233 22.22 5.11 -40.82
C TYR A 233 21.35 5.24 -42.08
N GLN A 234 21.99 5.69 -43.19
CA GLN A 234 21.45 5.55 -44.51
C GLN A 234 21.55 4.08 -44.92
N ASN A 235 20.42 3.59 -45.39
CA ASN A 235 20.25 2.35 -46.11
C ASN A 235 21.28 2.16 -47.24
N LYS A 236 21.83 0.96 -47.30
CA LYS A 236 22.26 0.34 -48.55
C LYS A 236 21.71 -1.06 -48.64
N PHE A 237 20.67 -1.23 -49.41
CA PHE A 237 20.40 -2.49 -50.09
C PHE A 237 20.44 -2.20 -51.61
N ASN A 238 21.40 -2.79 -52.23
CA ASN A 238 21.34 -3.30 -53.59
C ASN A 238 21.07 -4.79 -53.47
#